data_3d48003b78df571a1866ed819288e8d8
#
_entry.id   3d48003b78df571a1866ed819288e8d8
#
_cell.length_a   1.000
_cell.length_b   1.000
_cell.length_c   1.000
_cell.angle_alpha   90.00
_cell.angle_beta   90.00
_cell.angle_gamma   90.00
#
_symmetry.space_group_name_H-M   'P 1'
#
loop_
_entity.id
_entity.type
_entity.pdbx_description
1 polymer ?
#
loop_
_entity_poly.entity_id
_entity_poly.type
_entity_poly.pdbx_seq_one_letter_code
_entity_poly.pdbx_strand_id
1 'polypeptide(L)' 'MKIKYFEDTDTALIEFSDQSTHETREINENIYIDLDRNGNLVGMTIEHAKIQANISELLFQQMPAGSV' A
#
# COMPACT_ATOMS: atom_id res chain seq x y z
N MET A 1 -3.93 -6.35 -7.36
CA MET A 1 -2.98 -5.67 -6.44
C MET A 1 -1.58 -5.80 -6.98
N LYS A 2 -0.83 -4.72 -6.95
CA LYS A 2 0.55 -4.68 -7.44
C LYS A 2 1.41 -3.96 -6.43
N ILE A 3 2.60 -4.49 -6.16
CA ILE A 3 3.56 -3.84 -5.26
C ILE A 3 4.81 -3.53 -6.06
N LYS A 4 5.23 -2.27 -6.01
CA LYS A 4 6.47 -1.80 -6.62
C LYS A 4 7.37 -1.28 -5.53
N TYR A 5 8.63 -1.70 -5.55
CA TYR A 5 9.61 -1.19 -4.62
C TYR A 5 10.70 -0.47 -5.39
N PHE A 6 10.94 0.78 -5.03
CA PHE A 6 11.96 1.62 -5.63
C PHE A 6 13.16 1.66 -4.70
N GLU A 7 14.18 0.91 -5.08
CA GLU A 7 15.36 0.72 -4.25
C GLU A 7 16.12 2.03 -4.01
N ASP A 8 16.18 2.90 -5.01
CA ASP A 8 16.92 4.15 -4.94
C ASP A 8 16.42 5.06 -3.81
N THR A 9 15.11 5.09 -3.62
CA THR A 9 14.48 5.97 -2.65
C THR A 9 13.96 5.24 -1.43
N ASP A 10 14.06 3.90 -1.42
CA ASP A 10 13.49 3.06 -0.37
C ASP A 10 12.00 3.33 -0.20
N THR A 11 11.28 3.38 -1.32
CA THR A 11 9.85 3.66 -1.36
C THR A 11 9.10 2.44 -1.88
N ALA A 12 8.07 2.02 -1.17
CA ALA A 12 7.16 0.98 -1.63
C ALA A 12 5.84 1.64 -2.06
N LEU A 13 5.35 1.25 -3.23
CA LEU A 13 4.06 1.68 -3.75
C LEU A 13 3.19 0.45 -3.90
N ILE A 14 2.06 0.45 -3.21
CA ILE A 14 1.09 -0.63 -3.28
C ILE A 14 -0.11 -0.12 -4.06
N GLU A 15 -0.43 -0.74 -5.17
CA GLU A 15 -1.58 -0.40 -6.00
C GLU A 15 -2.67 -1.44 -5.73
N PHE A 16 -3.72 -1.03 -5.04
CA PHE A 16 -4.83 -1.91 -4.67
C PHE A 16 -5.86 -2.04 -5.78
N SER A 17 -6.01 -1.00 -6.59
CA SER A 17 -6.94 -0.98 -7.71
C SER A 17 -6.39 -0.09 -8.82
N ASP A 18 -7.07 -0.11 -9.98
CA ASP A 18 -6.72 0.73 -11.12
C ASP A 18 -7.58 2.00 -11.22
N GLN A 19 -8.36 2.28 -10.17
CA GLN A 19 -9.18 3.48 -10.13
C GLN A 19 -8.30 4.73 -10.00
N SER A 20 -8.85 5.86 -10.46
CA SER A 20 -8.16 7.14 -10.34
C SER A 20 -8.19 7.63 -8.91
N THR A 21 -7.08 8.21 -8.46
CA THR A 21 -7.00 8.82 -7.15
C THR A 21 -7.79 10.12 -7.14
N HIS A 22 -8.67 10.25 -6.17
CA HIS A 22 -9.44 11.48 -5.93
C HIS A 22 -8.84 12.28 -4.77
N GLU A 23 -8.34 11.59 -3.76
CA GLU A 23 -7.83 12.20 -2.54
C GLU A 23 -6.63 11.41 -2.03
N THR A 24 -5.60 12.11 -1.57
CA THR A 24 -4.46 11.49 -0.88
C THR A 24 -4.44 12.00 0.55
N ARG A 25 -4.36 11.08 1.50
CA ARG A 25 -4.27 11.40 2.92
C ARG A 25 -2.93 10.99 3.48
N GLU A 26 -2.32 11.86 4.24
CA GLU A 26 -1.12 11.56 4.98
C GLU A 26 -1.50 10.88 6.30
N ILE A 27 -1.04 9.64 6.49
CA ILE A 27 -1.22 8.92 7.75
C ILE A 27 -0.14 9.38 8.74
N ASN A 28 1.10 9.45 8.25
CA ASN A 28 2.22 10.04 8.95
C ASN A 28 3.25 10.44 7.89
N GLU A 29 4.41 10.93 8.32
CA GLU A 29 5.42 11.41 7.38
C GLU A 29 5.94 10.36 6.40
N ASN A 30 5.75 9.08 6.70
CA ASN A 30 6.23 7.98 5.87
C ASN A 30 5.11 7.25 5.13
N ILE A 31 3.86 7.47 5.47
CA ILE A 31 2.75 6.68 4.94
C ILE A 31 1.64 7.58 4.42
N TYR A 32 1.28 7.36 3.15
CA TYR A 32 0.20 8.07 2.46
C TYR A 32 -0.75 7.06 1.86
N ILE A 33 -2.04 7.35 1.89
CA ILE A 33 -3.05 6.51 1.22
C ILE A 33 -3.77 7.33 0.16
N ASP A 34 -4.07 6.66 -0.96
CA ASP A 34 -4.83 7.23 -2.06
C ASP A 34 -6.22 6.62 -2.06
N LEU A 35 -7.22 7.46 -2.15
CA LEU A 35 -8.63 7.06 -2.17
C LEU A 35 -9.28 7.50 -3.46
N ASP A 36 -10.23 6.72 -3.94
CA ASP A 36 -11.04 7.10 -5.09
C ASP A 36 -12.18 8.04 -4.67
N ARG A 37 -13.01 8.41 -5.63
CA ARG A 37 -14.12 9.35 -5.40
C ARG A 37 -15.12 8.81 -4.38
N ASN A 38 -15.23 7.50 -4.25
CA ASN A 38 -16.15 6.85 -3.32
C ASN A 38 -15.53 6.55 -1.97
N GLY A 39 -14.27 6.94 -1.76
CA GLY A 39 -13.54 6.68 -0.52
C GLY A 39 -12.93 5.30 -0.43
N ASN A 40 -12.90 4.56 -1.53
CA ASN A 40 -12.27 3.23 -1.56
C ASN A 40 -10.76 3.37 -1.75
N LEU A 41 -10.02 2.40 -1.23
CA LEU A 41 -8.56 2.42 -1.25
C LEU A 41 -8.05 2.12 -2.65
N VAL A 42 -7.25 3.03 -3.19
CA VAL A 42 -6.61 2.89 -4.50
C VAL A 42 -5.16 2.47 -4.36
N GLY A 43 -4.43 3.12 -3.46
CA GLY A 43 -3.02 2.85 -3.29
C GLY A 43 -2.48 3.27 -1.94
N MET A 44 -1.25 2.88 -1.68
CA MET A 44 -0.52 3.27 -0.48
C MET A 44 0.94 3.48 -0.84
N THR A 45 1.51 4.59 -0.37
CA THR A 45 2.93 4.87 -0.52
C THR A 45 3.59 4.79 0.84
N ILE A 46 4.68 4.03 0.93
CA ILE A 46 5.44 3.87 2.17
C ILE A 46 6.86 4.33 1.90
N GLU A 47 7.26 5.42 2.54
CA GLU A 47 8.63 5.91 2.49
C GLU A 47 9.46 5.29 3.60
N HIS A 48 10.75 5.14 3.40
CA HIS A 48 11.64 4.42 4.32
C HIS A 48 11.10 3.00 4.56
N ALA A 49 10.75 2.33 3.47
CA ALA A 49 9.95 1.10 3.52
C ALA A 49 10.64 -0.03 4.27
N LYS A 50 11.97 -0.11 4.22
CA LYS A 50 12.71 -1.16 4.94
C LYS A 50 12.57 -1.05 6.44
N ILE A 51 12.40 0.17 6.95
CA ILE A 51 12.21 0.41 8.38
C ILE A 51 10.75 0.18 8.75
N GLN A 52 9.82 0.62 7.88
CA GLN A 52 8.39 0.58 8.16
C GLN A 52 7.80 -0.83 8.04
N ALA A 53 8.34 -1.66 7.15
CA ALA A 53 7.75 -2.95 6.83
C ALA A 53 8.80 -3.94 6.34
N ASN A 54 8.47 -5.22 6.39
CA ASN A 54 9.31 -6.25 5.79
C ASN A 54 8.99 -6.37 4.30
N ILE A 55 9.59 -5.51 3.50
CA ILE A 55 9.30 -5.43 2.07
C ILE A 55 10.01 -6.52 1.25
N SER A 56 10.93 -7.27 1.85
CA SER A 56 11.62 -8.35 1.15
C SER A 56 10.79 -9.62 1.11
N GLU A 57 9.67 -9.63 1.80
CA GLU A 57 8.82 -10.82 1.91
C GLU A 57 7.36 -10.40 1.83
N LEU A 58 6.64 -10.99 0.87
CA LEU A 58 5.20 -10.79 0.72
C LEU A 58 4.52 -12.15 0.71
N LEU A 59 3.56 -12.32 1.61
CA LEU A 59 2.73 -13.52 1.65
C LEU A 59 1.27 -13.11 1.60
N PHE A 60 0.55 -13.59 0.57
CA PHE A 60 -0.91 -13.47 0.52
C PHE A 60 -1.51 -14.80 0.91
N GLN A 61 -2.39 -14.77 1.87
CA GLN A 61 -3.00 -16.00 2.40
C GLN A 61 -4.49 -15.77 2.60
N GLN A 62 -5.29 -16.48 1.80
CA GLN A 62 -6.74 -16.42 1.95
C GLN A 62 -7.18 -17.53 2.90
N MET A 63 -7.74 -17.13 4.02
CA MET A 63 -8.18 -18.10 5.04
C MET A 63 -9.57 -18.63 4.73
N PRO A 64 -9.86 -19.89 5.00
CA PRO A 64 -11.22 -20.42 4.89
C PRO A 64 -12.19 -19.71 5.83
N ALA A 65 -13.47 -19.68 5.47
CA ALA A 65 -14.51 -19.10 6.32
C ALA A 65 -14.48 -19.79 7.69
N GLY A 66 -14.52 -18.99 8.76
CA GLY A 66 -14.51 -19.50 10.13
C GLY A 66 -13.14 -19.83 10.71
N SER A 67 -12.06 -19.47 10.01
CA SER A 67 -10.69 -19.79 10.42
C SER A 67 -10.05 -18.76 11.35
N VAL A 68 -10.75 -17.78 11.77
CA VAL A 68 -10.21 -16.69 12.61
C VAL A 68 -10.09 -17.11 14.06
#